data_465c87ff6625a106513b00e3d704d530
#
_entry.id   465c87ff6625a106513b00e3d704d530
#
_cell.length_a   1.000
_cell.length_b   1.000
_cell.length_c   1.000
_cell.angle_alpha   90.00
_cell.angle_beta   90.00
_cell.angle_gamma   90.00
#
_symmetry.space_group_name_H-M   'P 1'
#
loop_
_entity.id
_entity.type
_entity.pdbx_description
1 polymer ?
#
loop_
_entity_poly.entity_id
_entity_poly.type
_entity_poly.pdbx_seq_one_letter_code
_entity_poly.pdbx_strand_id
1 'polypeptide(L)'
;MKRCPVCSRTYSDPALKFCRFDRVTLVEDAAQQDDSDETVDLALAQPVAETIRDIDRGLTAQTLSPSIAVLPFVNMSNDQHNEYFCDGLAEELLNALAQLDGLKVAARTSSFHFRNKDTTVDQIGKTLNVNTVLEGSVRKLGDRIRVTAQLINVSDGYHLWSARYDRRLEDVFEIQDQITLTIVDALRLKLFGSTSTSRLKRQTANNEAYVAYLKGRYYVGKFSVEGWSRALEYFDEANRCDSDYAPAYAGAAFAWSARWYYALQPPNDIVPKWKALANRALELDGDLSEAHASLGNIQLFYEWDWRAAERSFQKAIEQNQNNADARWFYGMGLASRGRYDEAISQGQRALELDPLSPLVNVQVGWIFWLADRMDDVIAHAKKILDLEPNSFGAYWLIGGAYLAKQMADEAIESYQKSVSLGGSNIVLSALGRAYGIVGKKDDALRILAQVLEVRKSRYIPAFDIARIYLGLGDVERTFEWLEKAFEERNGELVFLERLTRVDRGLATDKRIREDSRLSEMLKRVVNP
;
A
#
# COMPACT_ATOMS: atom_id res chain seq x y z
N MET A 1 -25.36 -15.79 -49.77
CA MET A 1 -25.13 -14.55 -48.99
C MET A 1 -24.30 -14.91 -47.75
N LYS A 2 -23.48 -14.01 -47.23
CA LYS A 2 -22.74 -14.26 -45.99
C LYS A 2 -23.39 -13.53 -44.84
N ARG A 3 -23.46 -14.14 -43.67
CA ARG A 3 -24.10 -13.58 -42.47
C ARG A 3 -23.10 -13.42 -41.31
N CYS A 4 -23.20 -12.34 -40.58
CA CYS A 4 -22.44 -12.15 -39.35
C CYS A 4 -23.06 -12.96 -38.20
N PRO A 5 -22.30 -13.85 -37.54
CA PRO A 5 -22.83 -14.65 -36.44
C PRO A 5 -23.12 -13.83 -35.17
N VAL A 6 -22.59 -12.60 -35.07
CA VAL A 6 -22.78 -11.74 -33.90
C VAL A 6 -23.99 -10.79 -34.07
N CYS A 7 -24.02 -9.99 -35.17
CA CYS A 7 -25.09 -8.99 -35.35
C CYS A 7 -26.15 -9.43 -36.36
N SER A 8 -26.09 -10.65 -36.91
CA SER A 8 -27.03 -11.24 -37.87
C SER A 8 -27.18 -10.49 -39.19
N ARG A 9 -26.34 -9.46 -39.48
CA ARG A 9 -26.41 -8.75 -40.76
C ARG A 9 -25.89 -9.61 -41.91
N THR A 10 -26.60 -9.53 -43.04
CA THR A 10 -26.25 -10.27 -44.25
C THR A 10 -25.52 -9.37 -45.25
N TYR A 11 -24.59 -9.94 -46.00
CA TYR A 11 -23.79 -9.28 -47.00
C TYR A 11 -23.80 -10.06 -48.32
N SER A 12 -24.06 -9.34 -49.40
CA SER A 12 -24.13 -9.91 -50.74
C SER A 12 -22.78 -9.97 -51.46
N ASP A 13 -21.77 -9.31 -50.95
CA ASP A 13 -20.42 -9.27 -51.52
C ASP A 13 -19.67 -10.56 -51.20
N PRO A 14 -19.40 -11.45 -52.20
CA PRO A 14 -18.70 -12.69 -51.95
C PRO A 14 -17.22 -12.52 -51.53
N ALA A 15 -16.62 -11.38 -51.84
CA ALA A 15 -15.22 -11.08 -51.48
C ALA A 15 -15.09 -10.62 -50.01
N LEU A 16 -16.19 -10.21 -49.37
CA LEU A 16 -16.14 -9.75 -47.98
C LEU A 16 -15.96 -10.93 -47.02
N LYS A 17 -14.85 -10.90 -46.27
CA LYS A 17 -14.51 -11.96 -45.30
C LYS A 17 -14.95 -11.66 -43.89
N PHE A 18 -15.11 -10.37 -43.52
CA PHE A 18 -15.40 -9.94 -42.15
C PHE A 18 -16.59 -8.99 -42.12
N CYS A 19 -17.34 -9.03 -41.02
CA CYS A 19 -18.40 -8.06 -40.75
C CYS A 19 -17.82 -6.64 -40.62
N ARG A 20 -18.43 -5.64 -41.29
CA ARG A 20 -17.95 -4.25 -41.26
C ARG A 20 -18.15 -3.58 -39.89
N PHE A 21 -19.03 -4.14 -39.03
CA PHE A 21 -19.34 -3.58 -37.72
C PHE A 21 -18.63 -4.36 -36.60
N ASP A 22 -18.72 -5.69 -36.61
CA ASP A 22 -18.20 -6.53 -35.52
C ASP A 22 -16.83 -7.13 -35.83
N ARG A 23 -16.30 -6.94 -37.05
CA ARG A 23 -15.00 -7.45 -37.52
C ARG A 23 -14.83 -8.98 -37.38
N VAL A 24 -15.92 -9.70 -37.17
CA VAL A 24 -15.96 -11.18 -37.07
C VAL A 24 -16.09 -11.79 -38.45
N THR A 25 -15.49 -12.96 -38.67
CA THR A 25 -15.58 -13.70 -39.94
C THR A 25 -17.04 -14.01 -40.27
N LEU A 26 -17.44 -13.69 -41.52
CA LEU A 26 -18.78 -13.97 -42.03
C LEU A 26 -18.90 -15.47 -42.38
N VAL A 27 -20.07 -16.05 -42.04
CA VAL A 27 -20.41 -17.45 -42.40
C VAL A 27 -21.39 -17.44 -43.59
N GLU A 28 -21.35 -18.48 -44.40
CA GLU A 28 -22.28 -18.64 -45.52
C GLU A 28 -23.68 -18.93 -44.97
N ASP A 29 -24.70 -18.20 -45.47
CA ASP A 29 -26.11 -18.40 -45.14
C ASP A 29 -26.56 -19.65 -45.88
N ALA A 30 -26.76 -20.78 -45.17
CA ALA A 30 -27.27 -22.00 -45.76
C ALA A 30 -28.69 -21.76 -46.27
N ALA A 31 -28.87 -21.84 -47.60
CA ALA A 31 -30.18 -21.76 -48.24
C ALA A 31 -31.05 -22.91 -47.75
N GLN A 32 -32.29 -22.58 -47.42
CA GLN A 32 -33.37 -23.53 -47.16
C GLN A 32 -33.42 -24.57 -48.29
N GLN A 33 -33.34 -25.86 -47.95
CA GLN A 33 -33.79 -26.96 -48.79
C GLN A 33 -35.04 -27.55 -48.17
N ASP A 34 -36.00 -27.78 -49.11
CA ASP A 34 -37.38 -28.21 -48.92
C ASP A 34 -37.52 -29.55 -48.19
N ASP A 35 -38.64 -29.63 -47.49
CA ASP A 35 -39.26 -30.83 -46.93
C ASP A 35 -39.50 -31.92 -47.97
N SER A 36 -39.03 -33.15 -47.72
CA SER A 36 -39.77 -34.36 -48.13
C SER A 36 -39.45 -35.50 -47.18
N ASP A 37 -40.52 -36.02 -46.58
CA ASP A 37 -40.69 -37.25 -45.82
C ASP A 37 -39.67 -38.36 -46.04
N GLU A 38 -39.10 -38.86 -44.91
CA GLU A 38 -38.98 -40.30 -44.69
C GLU A 38 -38.86 -40.59 -43.18
N THR A 39 -39.85 -41.31 -42.68
CA THR A 39 -39.92 -41.92 -41.37
C THR A 39 -38.85 -43.02 -41.23
N VAL A 40 -37.95 -42.89 -40.28
CA VAL A 40 -37.13 -43.99 -39.79
C VAL A 40 -37.12 -44.02 -38.27
N ASP A 41 -37.35 -45.22 -37.77
CA ASP A 41 -37.53 -45.72 -36.42
C ASP A 41 -36.73 -45.05 -35.27
N LEU A 42 -37.43 -44.82 -34.20
CA LEU A 42 -36.91 -44.51 -32.84
C LEU A 42 -36.39 -45.81 -32.20
N ALA A 43 -35.09 -46.02 -32.25
CA ALA A 43 -34.43 -46.85 -31.23
C ALA A 43 -32.93 -46.50 -31.12
N LEU A 44 -32.52 -46.20 -29.91
CA LEU A 44 -31.13 -46.02 -29.45
C LEU A 44 -30.48 -44.64 -29.63
N ALA A 45 -30.90 -43.69 -28.84
CA ALA A 45 -30.07 -42.54 -28.48
C ALA A 45 -30.08 -42.32 -26.96
N GLN A 46 -29.12 -42.88 -26.28
CA GLN A 46 -28.56 -42.42 -25.00
C GLN A 46 -27.05 -42.44 -25.13
N PRO A 47 -26.26 -41.60 -24.44
CA PRO A 47 -26.50 -40.26 -23.94
C PRO A 47 -25.36 -39.30 -24.40
N VAL A 48 -25.72 -38.25 -25.10
CA VAL A 48 -24.76 -37.16 -25.40
C VAL A 48 -24.71 -36.16 -24.22
N ALA A 49 -25.57 -36.30 -23.23
CA ALA A 49 -25.67 -35.42 -22.08
C ALA A 49 -24.56 -35.66 -21.02
N GLU A 50 -23.90 -36.81 -21.02
CA GLU A 50 -22.79 -37.07 -20.07
C GLU A 50 -21.45 -36.56 -20.58
N THR A 51 -21.24 -36.49 -21.87
CA THR A 51 -19.96 -36.00 -22.45
C THR A 51 -19.80 -34.48 -22.34
N ILE A 52 -20.90 -33.72 -22.23
CA ILE A 52 -20.85 -32.26 -22.01
C ILE A 52 -20.59 -31.96 -20.52
N ARG A 53 -21.00 -32.84 -19.60
CA ARG A 53 -20.71 -32.66 -18.16
C ARG A 53 -19.27 -33.00 -17.78
N ASP A 54 -18.55 -33.80 -18.54
CA ASP A 54 -17.15 -34.12 -18.28
C ASP A 54 -16.18 -33.12 -18.93
N ILE A 55 -16.59 -32.38 -19.95
CA ILE A 55 -15.83 -31.25 -20.51
C ILE A 55 -15.88 -30.05 -19.54
N ASP A 56 -16.97 -29.85 -18.81
CA ASP A 56 -17.10 -28.79 -17.78
C ASP A 56 -16.34 -29.11 -16.49
N ARG A 57 -15.94 -30.37 -16.24
CA ARG A 57 -15.13 -30.76 -15.08
C ARG A 57 -13.62 -30.68 -15.29
N GLY A 58 -13.16 -30.49 -16.52
CA GLY A 58 -11.73 -30.39 -16.87
C GLY A 58 -11.19 -28.96 -16.99
N LEU A 59 -12.04 -27.97 -17.03
CA LEU A 59 -11.70 -26.55 -16.99
C LEU A 59 -12.15 -25.96 -15.66
N THR A 60 -11.46 -26.29 -14.58
CA THR A 60 -11.35 -25.36 -13.45
C THR A 60 -10.59 -24.14 -13.98
N ALA A 61 -11.28 -23.26 -14.70
CA ALA A 61 -10.92 -21.88 -14.73
C ALA A 61 -10.86 -21.48 -13.25
N GLN A 62 -9.67 -21.37 -12.69
CA GLN A 62 -9.45 -20.57 -11.49
C GLN A 62 -10.11 -19.26 -11.83
N THR A 63 -11.30 -19.01 -11.25
CA THR A 63 -11.94 -17.70 -11.27
C THR A 63 -11.00 -16.81 -10.49
N LEU A 64 -9.99 -16.25 -11.19
CA LEU A 64 -9.08 -15.28 -10.64
C LEU A 64 -9.97 -14.16 -10.10
N SER A 65 -9.86 -13.90 -8.81
CA SER A 65 -10.58 -12.80 -8.18
C SER A 65 -10.31 -11.52 -8.96
N PRO A 66 -11.34 -10.70 -9.24
CA PRO A 66 -11.18 -9.47 -10.01
C PRO A 66 -10.13 -8.57 -9.38
N SER A 67 -9.26 -8.02 -10.22
CA SER A 67 -8.17 -7.18 -9.74
C SER A 67 -7.80 -6.11 -10.76
N ILE A 68 -7.44 -4.92 -10.27
CA ILE A 68 -7.14 -3.76 -11.09
C ILE A 68 -5.95 -2.97 -10.55
N ALA A 69 -5.16 -2.42 -11.45
CA ALA A 69 -4.22 -1.34 -11.17
C ALA A 69 -4.67 -0.07 -11.90
N VAL A 70 -4.66 1.06 -11.20
CA VAL A 70 -4.92 2.39 -11.78
C VAL A 70 -3.59 3.10 -11.95
N LEU A 71 -3.15 3.27 -13.20
CA LEU A 71 -1.91 3.96 -13.51
C LEU A 71 -2.06 5.48 -13.37
N PRO A 72 -0.97 6.22 -13.10
CA PRO A 72 -1.00 7.68 -13.13
C PRO A 72 -1.42 8.15 -14.53
N PHE A 73 -2.37 9.07 -14.60
CA PHE A 73 -2.82 9.60 -15.89
C PHE A 73 -1.77 10.52 -16.50
N VAL A 74 -1.58 10.41 -17.81
CA VAL A 74 -0.60 11.21 -18.54
C VAL A 74 -1.09 12.65 -18.69
N ASN A 75 -0.25 13.60 -18.29
CA ASN A 75 -0.53 15.01 -18.51
C ASN A 75 -0.26 15.39 -19.97
N MET A 76 -1.33 15.62 -20.73
CA MET A 76 -1.30 16.07 -22.14
C MET A 76 -1.52 17.59 -22.26
N SER A 77 -1.48 18.32 -21.15
CA SER A 77 -1.55 19.79 -21.12
C SER A 77 -0.19 20.39 -21.43
N ASN A 78 -0.18 21.64 -21.94
CA ASN A 78 1.06 22.38 -22.17
C ASN A 78 1.73 22.86 -20.87
N ASP A 79 1.04 22.74 -19.72
CA ASP A 79 1.50 23.18 -18.42
C ASP A 79 1.78 21.95 -17.52
N GLN A 80 3.04 21.78 -17.15
CA GLN A 80 3.49 20.71 -16.25
C GLN A 80 2.89 20.82 -14.84
N HIS A 81 2.49 22.04 -14.42
CA HIS A 81 1.85 22.22 -13.12
C HIS A 81 0.50 21.50 -12.98
N ASN A 82 -0.07 20.96 -14.07
CA ASN A 82 -1.29 20.17 -14.02
C ASN A 82 -1.05 18.67 -13.63
N GLU A 83 0.18 18.26 -13.36
CA GLU A 83 0.46 16.86 -12.91
C GLU A 83 -0.33 16.48 -11.66
N TYR A 84 -0.46 17.41 -10.69
CA TYR A 84 -1.23 17.15 -9.47
C TYR A 84 -2.68 16.74 -9.75
N PHE A 85 -3.25 17.28 -10.82
CA PHE A 85 -4.63 16.98 -11.21
C PHE A 85 -4.72 15.58 -11.86
N CYS A 86 -3.77 15.23 -12.72
CA CYS A 86 -3.70 13.90 -13.34
C CYS A 86 -3.51 12.81 -12.30
N ASP A 87 -2.60 13.04 -11.35
CA ASP A 87 -2.32 12.13 -10.24
C ASP A 87 -3.53 12.01 -9.32
N GLY A 88 -4.09 13.15 -8.94
CA GLY A 88 -5.23 13.20 -8.06
C GLY A 88 -6.45 12.48 -8.62
N LEU A 89 -6.76 12.67 -9.91
CA LEU A 89 -7.87 11.96 -10.55
C LEU A 89 -7.64 10.44 -10.56
N ALA A 90 -6.43 9.99 -10.90
CA ALA A 90 -6.09 8.56 -10.88
C ALA A 90 -6.19 7.99 -9.45
N GLU A 91 -5.75 8.74 -8.44
CA GLU A 91 -5.80 8.35 -7.03
C GLU A 91 -7.25 8.28 -6.51
N GLU A 92 -8.10 9.24 -6.87
CA GLU A 92 -9.52 9.22 -6.49
C GLU A 92 -10.26 8.05 -7.12
N LEU A 93 -9.97 7.72 -8.39
CA LEU A 93 -10.49 6.51 -9.03
C LEU A 93 -10.03 5.24 -8.31
N LEU A 94 -8.74 5.19 -7.92
CA LEU A 94 -8.20 4.08 -7.15
C LEU A 94 -8.93 3.95 -5.80
N ASN A 95 -9.12 5.05 -5.07
CA ASN A 95 -9.82 5.07 -3.79
C ASN A 95 -11.27 4.61 -3.92
N ALA A 96 -11.98 5.08 -4.93
CA ALA A 96 -13.36 4.69 -5.19
C ALA A 96 -13.47 3.18 -5.52
N LEU A 97 -12.55 2.66 -6.35
CA LEU A 97 -12.50 1.23 -6.68
C LEU A 97 -12.11 0.37 -5.49
N ALA A 98 -11.23 0.87 -4.61
CA ALA A 98 -10.79 0.14 -3.42
C ALA A 98 -11.90 -0.08 -2.37
N GLN A 99 -12.99 0.70 -2.44
CA GLN A 99 -14.18 0.52 -1.58
C GLN A 99 -15.14 -0.56 -2.09
N LEU A 100 -14.87 -1.16 -3.27
CA LEU A 100 -15.73 -2.21 -3.83
C LEU A 100 -15.37 -3.56 -3.23
N ASP A 101 -16.36 -4.21 -2.61
CA ASP A 101 -16.19 -5.55 -2.07
C ASP A 101 -15.80 -6.55 -3.16
N GLY A 102 -14.82 -7.39 -2.85
CA GLY A 102 -14.35 -8.44 -3.74
C GLY A 102 -13.45 -7.98 -4.89
N LEU A 103 -13.16 -6.68 -5.04
CA LEU A 103 -12.19 -6.16 -5.99
C LEU A 103 -10.83 -5.94 -5.31
N LYS A 104 -9.79 -6.63 -5.76
CA LYS A 104 -8.42 -6.33 -5.37
C LYS A 104 -7.93 -5.12 -6.17
N VAL A 105 -7.52 -4.07 -5.49
CA VAL A 105 -6.97 -2.85 -6.11
C VAL A 105 -5.50 -2.72 -5.70
N ALA A 106 -4.60 -2.63 -6.69
CA ALA A 106 -3.20 -2.38 -6.42
C ALA A 106 -3.02 -0.98 -5.82
N ALA A 107 -2.20 -0.88 -4.77
CA ALA A 107 -1.98 0.39 -4.09
C ALA A 107 -1.33 1.44 -4.99
N ARG A 108 -1.54 2.72 -4.63
CA ARG A 108 -1.03 3.88 -5.36
C ARG A 108 0.48 3.79 -5.59
N THR A 109 1.25 3.46 -4.56
CA THR A 109 2.73 3.43 -4.63
C THR A 109 3.20 2.49 -5.71
N SER A 110 2.67 1.27 -5.74
CA SER A 110 3.01 0.26 -6.76
C SER A 110 2.49 0.64 -8.15
N SER A 111 1.27 1.15 -8.26
CA SER A 111 0.69 1.57 -9.54
C SER A 111 1.46 2.74 -10.15
N PHE A 112 1.84 3.74 -9.33
CA PHE A 112 2.56 4.94 -9.77
C PHE A 112 4.06 4.70 -10.02
N HIS A 113 4.60 3.56 -9.61
CA HIS A 113 5.96 3.14 -9.94
C HIS A 113 6.20 3.05 -11.46
N PHE A 114 5.16 2.82 -12.24
CA PHE A 114 5.24 2.71 -13.70
C PHE A 114 5.17 4.05 -14.44
N ARG A 115 5.11 5.17 -13.73
CA ARG A 115 5.13 6.51 -14.33
C ARG A 115 6.34 6.67 -15.24
N ASN A 116 6.10 7.09 -16.50
CA ASN A 116 7.14 7.34 -17.50
C ASN A 116 8.08 6.16 -17.76
N LYS A 117 7.63 4.93 -17.49
CA LYS A 117 8.35 3.71 -17.82
C LYS A 117 7.76 3.08 -19.07
N ASP A 118 8.63 2.65 -19.97
CA ASP A 118 8.24 1.86 -21.15
C ASP A 118 8.03 0.39 -20.72
N THR A 119 6.87 0.13 -20.12
CA THR A 119 6.50 -1.18 -19.56
C THR A 119 5.18 -1.62 -20.17
N THR A 120 5.13 -2.85 -20.68
CA THR A 120 3.89 -3.38 -21.29
C THR A 120 2.83 -3.68 -20.24
N VAL A 121 1.56 -3.65 -20.62
CA VAL A 121 0.42 -3.97 -19.72
C VAL A 121 0.55 -5.38 -19.13
N ASP A 122 1.05 -6.36 -19.92
CA ASP A 122 1.32 -7.72 -19.45
C ASP A 122 2.37 -7.73 -18.33
N GLN A 123 3.46 -6.99 -18.48
CA GLN A 123 4.49 -6.87 -17.44
C GLN A 123 3.96 -6.18 -16.18
N ILE A 124 3.17 -5.10 -16.32
CA ILE A 124 2.52 -4.40 -15.21
C ILE A 124 1.59 -5.37 -14.46
N GLY A 125 0.73 -6.07 -15.21
CA GLY A 125 -0.22 -7.01 -14.63
C GLY A 125 0.46 -8.15 -13.88
N LYS A 126 1.54 -8.71 -14.41
CA LYS A 126 2.34 -9.74 -13.74
C LYS A 126 3.01 -9.22 -12.47
N THR A 127 3.60 -8.03 -12.54
CA THR A 127 4.31 -7.42 -11.40
C THR A 127 3.36 -7.08 -10.26
N LEU A 128 2.18 -6.51 -10.57
CA LEU A 128 1.18 -6.13 -9.58
C LEU A 128 0.21 -7.26 -9.23
N ASN A 129 0.31 -8.38 -9.95
CA ASN A 129 -0.61 -9.52 -9.86
C ASN A 129 -2.07 -9.06 -9.96
N VAL A 130 -2.38 -8.37 -11.09
CA VAL A 130 -3.73 -7.87 -11.42
C VAL A 130 -4.16 -8.35 -12.80
N ASN A 131 -5.48 -8.45 -13.03
CA ASN A 131 -6.07 -8.93 -14.29
C ASN A 131 -6.41 -7.81 -15.25
N THR A 132 -6.55 -6.58 -14.73
CA THR A 132 -6.91 -5.41 -15.52
C THR A 132 -6.07 -4.21 -15.13
N VAL A 133 -5.86 -3.32 -16.09
CA VAL A 133 -5.14 -2.06 -15.91
C VAL A 133 -6.03 -0.93 -16.43
N LEU A 134 -6.21 0.10 -15.62
CA LEU A 134 -6.79 1.37 -16.02
C LEU A 134 -5.66 2.35 -16.32
N GLU A 135 -5.63 2.87 -17.54
CA GLU A 135 -4.75 3.95 -17.94
C GLU A 135 -5.54 5.11 -18.52
N GLY A 136 -4.91 6.27 -18.61
CA GLY A 136 -5.58 7.43 -19.17
C GLY A 136 -4.69 8.64 -19.36
N SER A 137 -5.30 9.69 -19.87
CA SER A 137 -4.65 10.99 -20.04
C SER A 137 -5.60 12.13 -19.72
N VAL A 138 -5.05 13.25 -19.29
CA VAL A 138 -5.78 14.48 -19.01
C VAL A 138 -5.16 15.63 -19.80
N ARG A 139 -6.00 16.39 -20.48
CA ARG A 139 -5.63 17.66 -21.10
C ARG A 139 -6.50 18.76 -20.50
N LYS A 140 -5.87 19.72 -19.81
CA LYS A 140 -6.52 20.92 -19.28
C LYS A 140 -6.18 22.11 -20.16
N LEU A 141 -7.19 22.90 -20.54
CA LEU A 141 -7.05 24.15 -21.29
C LEU A 141 -8.03 25.17 -20.69
N GLY A 142 -7.51 26.09 -19.89
CA GLY A 142 -8.34 27.05 -19.15
C GLY A 142 -9.27 26.32 -18.17
N ASP A 143 -10.56 26.55 -18.32
CA ASP A 143 -11.64 25.93 -17.53
C ASP A 143 -12.13 24.58 -18.09
N ARG A 144 -11.62 24.14 -19.23
CA ARG A 144 -12.01 22.85 -19.85
C ARG A 144 -10.99 21.77 -19.59
N ILE A 145 -11.51 20.56 -19.33
CA ILE A 145 -10.72 19.34 -19.19
C ILE A 145 -11.21 18.29 -20.18
N ARG A 146 -10.26 17.58 -20.74
CA ARG A 146 -10.50 16.37 -21.51
C ARG A 146 -9.82 15.21 -20.80
N VAL A 147 -10.59 14.23 -20.40
CA VAL A 147 -10.11 12.99 -19.80
C VAL A 147 -10.35 11.85 -20.77
N THR A 148 -9.31 11.10 -21.08
CA THR A 148 -9.42 9.81 -21.78
C THR A 148 -9.06 8.72 -20.79
N ALA A 149 -9.89 7.68 -20.71
CA ALA A 149 -9.63 6.54 -19.83
C ALA A 149 -9.88 5.22 -20.60
N GLN A 150 -9.07 4.21 -20.34
CA GLN A 150 -9.08 2.92 -21.00
C GLN A 150 -8.86 1.82 -19.99
N LEU A 151 -9.74 0.82 -19.97
CA LEU A 151 -9.61 -0.40 -19.17
C LEU A 151 -9.12 -1.53 -20.06
N ILE A 152 -7.97 -2.10 -19.72
CA ILE A 152 -7.27 -3.09 -20.54
C ILE A 152 -7.22 -4.41 -19.78
N ASN A 153 -7.52 -5.50 -20.47
CA ASN A 153 -7.32 -6.85 -19.96
C ASN A 153 -5.83 -7.23 -20.11
N VAL A 154 -5.21 -7.65 -19.02
CA VAL A 154 -3.79 -8.00 -18.96
C VAL A 154 -3.47 -9.23 -19.82
N SER A 155 -4.37 -10.23 -19.87
CA SER A 155 -4.09 -11.53 -20.50
C SER A 155 -3.96 -11.48 -22.02
N ASP A 156 -4.63 -10.52 -22.67
CA ASP A 156 -4.68 -10.40 -24.14
C ASP A 156 -4.35 -9.00 -24.65
N GLY A 157 -4.22 -8.01 -23.74
CA GLY A 157 -3.92 -6.62 -24.08
C GLY A 157 -5.09 -5.88 -24.77
N TYR A 158 -6.28 -6.48 -24.83
CA TYR A 158 -7.43 -5.81 -25.46
C TYR A 158 -8.14 -4.87 -24.49
N HIS A 159 -8.67 -3.79 -25.06
CA HIS A 159 -9.48 -2.83 -24.32
C HIS A 159 -10.84 -3.44 -23.99
N LEU A 160 -11.13 -3.58 -22.72
CA LEU A 160 -12.46 -3.95 -22.22
C LEU A 160 -13.42 -2.76 -22.36
N TRP A 161 -12.87 -1.56 -22.25
CA TRP A 161 -13.59 -0.31 -22.34
C TRP A 161 -12.64 0.85 -22.63
N SER A 162 -13.15 1.86 -23.37
CA SER A 162 -12.47 3.12 -23.62
C SER A 162 -13.49 4.25 -23.75
N ALA A 163 -13.24 5.37 -23.09
CA ALA A 163 -14.09 6.56 -23.20
C ALA A 163 -13.27 7.87 -23.16
N ARG A 164 -13.91 8.90 -23.69
CA ARG A 164 -13.41 10.27 -23.66
C ARG A 164 -14.46 11.20 -23.10
N TYR A 165 -14.11 11.97 -22.11
CA TYR A 165 -14.94 12.96 -21.45
C TYR A 165 -14.39 14.36 -21.80
N ASP A 166 -15.26 15.26 -22.24
CA ASP A 166 -14.92 16.66 -22.57
C ASP A 166 -15.88 17.55 -21.77
N ARG A 167 -15.42 18.16 -20.70
CA ARG A 167 -16.23 18.85 -19.69
C ARG A 167 -15.54 20.12 -19.20
N ARG A 168 -16.24 20.89 -18.35
CA ARG A 168 -15.62 21.97 -17.58
C ARG A 168 -14.92 21.41 -16.33
N LEU A 169 -13.99 22.19 -15.79
CA LEU A 169 -13.30 21.79 -14.55
C LEU A 169 -14.27 21.68 -13.36
N GLU A 170 -15.33 22.47 -13.37
CA GLU A 170 -16.41 22.41 -12.35
C GLU A 170 -17.15 21.07 -12.36
N ASP A 171 -17.15 20.35 -13.49
CA ASP A 171 -17.81 19.06 -13.67
C ASP A 171 -16.87 17.87 -13.36
N VAL A 172 -15.71 18.11 -12.76
CA VAL A 172 -14.69 17.07 -12.52
C VAL A 172 -15.22 15.88 -11.72
N PHE A 173 -16.07 16.14 -10.76
CA PHE A 173 -16.71 15.09 -9.95
C PHE A 173 -17.65 14.22 -10.78
N GLU A 174 -18.42 14.81 -11.72
CA GLU A 174 -19.28 14.04 -12.61
C GLU A 174 -18.46 13.12 -13.52
N ILE A 175 -17.29 13.58 -13.97
CA ILE A 175 -16.37 12.75 -14.75
C ILE A 175 -15.85 11.59 -13.92
N GLN A 176 -15.42 11.85 -12.70
CA GLN A 176 -14.93 10.84 -11.78
C GLN A 176 -16.00 9.79 -11.48
N ASP A 177 -17.21 10.23 -11.14
CA ASP A 177 -18.35 9.33 -10.87
C ASP A 177 -18.70 8.50 -12.11
N GLN A 178 -18.76 9.11 -13.29
CA GLN A 178 -19.06 8.42 -14.54
C GLN A 178 -18.00 7.38 -14.88
N ILE A 179 -16.71 7.71 -14.75
CA ILE A 179 -15.61 6.76 -14.99
C ILE A 179 -15.71 5.60 -14.00
N THR A 180 -15.86 5.89 -12.72
CA THR A 180 -15.94 4.86 -11.68
C THR A 180 -17.13 3.94 -11.89
N LEU A 181 -18.32 4.48 -12.12
CA LEU A 181 -19.52 3.69 -12.40
C LEU A 181 -19.36 2.82 -13.64
N THR A 182 -18.78 3.36 -14.71
CA THR A 182 -18.57 2.62 -15.95
C THR A 182 -17.54 1.50 -15.77
N ILE A 183 -16.48 1.73 -14.99
CA ILE A 183 -15.50 0.69 -14.64
C ILE A 183 -16.17 -0.39 -13.79
N VAL A 184 -16.94 0.01 -12.79
CA VAL A 184 -17.74 -0.91 -11.95
C VAL A 184 -18.63 -1.78 -12.82
N ASP A 185 -19.36 -1.18 -13.76
CA ASP A 185 -20.25 -1.92 -14.67
C ASP A 185 -19.47 -2.82 -15.63
N ALA A 186 -18.36 -2.35 -16.21
CA ALA A 186 -17.50 -3.14 -17.08
C ALA A 186 -16.88 -4.35 -16.36
N LEU A 187 -16.47 -4.17 -15.10
CA LEU A 187 -15.96 -5.25 -14.27
C LEU A 187 -17.08 -6.18 -13.76
N ARG A 188 -18.26 -5.67 -13.44
CA ARG A 188 -19.41 -6.45 -12.96
C ARG A 188 -20.03 -7.33 -14.03
N LEU A 189 -20.13 -6.87 -15.25
CA LEU A 189 -20.65 -7.67 -16.38
C LEU A 189 -19.85 -8.96 -16.56
N LYS A 190 -18.59 -9.01 -16.12
CA LYS A 190 -17.76 -10.22 -16.15
C LYS A 190 -17.69 -11.00 -14.83
N LEU A 191 -18.03 -10.38 -13.67
CA LEU A 191 -17.58 -10.88 -12.38
C LEU A 191 -18.69 -11.20 -11.35
N PHE A 192 -19.81 -10.49 -11.36
CA PHE A 192 -20.81 -10.66 -10.30
C PHE A 192 -22.23 -10.44 -10.84
N GLY A 193 -22.94 -11.46 -11.12
CA GLY A 193 -24.33 -11.41 -11.56
C GLY A 193 -25.35 -10.81 -10.56
N SER A 194 -24.99 -9.84 -9.71
CA SER A 194 -25.97 -9.21 -8.81
C SER A 194 -25.61 -7.79 -8.35
N THR A 195 -26.63 -7.00 -8.29
CA THR A 195 -26.76 -5.60 -7.93
C THR A 195 -26.51 -5.29 -6.47
N SER A 196 -25.51 -4.47 -6.16
CA SER A 196 -25.66 -3.44 -5.13
C SER A 196 -24.67 -2.29 -5.40
N THR A 197 -25.22 -1.19 -5.83
CA THR A 197 -24.54 0.09 -5.94
C THR A 197 -24.32 0.62 -4.54
N SER A 198 -23.12 0.44 -3.98
CA SER A 198 -22.62 1.35 -2.96
C SER A 198 -22.63 2.74 -3.62
N ARG A 199 -23.40 3.66 -3.10
CA ARG A 199 -23.41 5.06 -3.57
C ARG A 199 -22.01 5.60 -3.31
N LEU A 200 -21.29 5.93 -4.37
CA LEU A 200 -20.11 6.76 -4.27
C LEU A 200 -20.54 8.04 -3.56
N LYS A 201 -20.06 8.20 -2.33
CA LYS A 201 -20.45 9.32 -1.49
C LYS A 201 -19.69 10.54 -1.99
N ARG A 202 -20.38 11.51 -2.55
CA ARG A 202 -19.77 12.80 -2.92
C ARG A 202 -19.25 13.45 -1.64
N GLN A 203 -17.93 13.67 -1.57
CA GLN A 203 -17.27 14.05 -0.32
C GLN A 203 -17.20 15.56 -0.12
N THR A 204 -17.24 16.36 -1.20
CA THR A 204 -17.38 17.82 -1.16
C THR A 204 -18.08 18.35 -2.41
N ALA A 205 -18.77 19.48 -2.28
CA ALA A 205 -19.29 20.25 -3.42
C ALA A 205 -18.41 21.46 -3.77
N ASN A 206 -17.37 21.74 -2.97
CA ASN A 206 -16.49 22.87 -3.13
C ASN A 206 -15.27 22.49 -4.00
N ASN A 207 -15.23 23.04 -5.22
CA ASN A 207 -14.15 22.76 -6.16
C ASN A 207 -12.78 23.27 -5.70
N GLU A 208 -12.73 24.39 -4.94
CA GLU A 208 -11.47 24.93 -4.42
C GLU A 208 -10.91 24.01 -3.35
N ALA A 209 -11.77 23.52 -2.43
CA ALA A 209 -11.39 22.51 -1.44
C ALA A 209 -10.86 21.24 -2.09
N TYR A 210 -11.53 20.76 -3.13
CA TYR A 210 -11.08 19.58 -3.87
C TYR A 210 -9.73 19.76 -4.55
N VAL A 211 -9.52 20.89 -5.26
CA VAL A 211 -8.24 21.18 -5.91
C VAL A 211 -7.11 21.30 -4.89
N ALA A 212 -7.35 21.95 -3.75
CA ALA A 212 -6.38 22.02 -2.66
C ALA A 212 -6.07 20.63 -2.10
N TYR A 213 -7.08 19.78 -1.87
CA TYR A 213 -6.90 18.40 -1.44
C TYR A 213 -6.04 17.58 -2.42
N LEU A 214 -6.31 17.66 -3.74
CA LEU A 214 -5.51 16.94 -4.74
C LEU A 214 -4.04 17.39 -4.73
N LYS A 215 -3.77 18.69 -4.52
CA LYS A 215 -2.40 19.20 -4.33
C LYS A 215 -1.78 18.61 -3.06
N GLY A 216 -2.52 18.56 -1.95
CA GLY A 216 -2.08 17.92 -0.71
C GLY A 216 -1.67 16.46 -0.94
N ARG A 217 -2.50 15.66 -1.62
CA ARG A 217 -2.20 14.26 -1.98
C ARG A 217 -0.97 14.14 -2.86
N TYR A 218 -0.84 14.99 -3.87
CA TYR A 218 0.33 15.02 -4.75
C TYR A 218 1.62 15.24 -3.96
N TYR A 219 1.65 16.20 -3.02
CA TYR A 219 2.83 16.50 -2.22
C TYR A 219 3.13 15.42 -1.17
N VAL A 220 2.13 14.78 -0.59
CA VAL A 220 2.33 13.57 0.24
C VAL A 220 3.09 12.50 -0.53
N GLY A 221 2.72 12.28 -1.79
CA GLY A 221 3.36 11.29 -2.65
C GLY A 221 4.81 11.59 -3.07
N LYS A 222 5.36 12.78 -2.72
CA LYS A 222 6.79 13.09 -2.94
C LYS A 222 7.72 12.46 -1.90
N PHE A 223 7.19 11.89 -0.82
CA PHE A 223 7.94 11.22 0.25
C PHE A 223 9.16 12.01 0.75
N SER A 224 8.97 13.29 1.02
CA SER A 224 10.03 14.20 1.50
C SER A 224 9.50 15.13 2.59
N VAL A 225 10.42 15.63 3.45
CA VAL A 225 10.07 16.57 4.52
C VAL A 225 9.39 17.84 3.98
N GLU A 226 9.91 18.36 2.86
CA GLU A 226 9.30 19.50 2.17
C GLU A 226 7.93 19.14 1.59
N GLY A 227 7.82 17.95 0.98
CA GLY A 227 6.56 17.44 0.45
C GLY A 227 5.48 17.36 1.53
N TRP A 228 5.78 16.78 2.68
CA TRP A 228 4.80 16.71 3.79
C TRP A 228 4.45 18.05 4.37
N SER A 229 5.38 19.00 4.42
CA SER A 229 5.10 20.36 4.87
C SER A 229 4.13 21.08 3.92
N ARG A 230 4.38 21.00 2.60
CA ARG A 230 3.48 21.56 1.58
C ARG A 230 2.12 20.86 1.55
N ALA A 231 2.11 19.53 1.78
CA ALA A 231 0.86 18.78 1.86
C ALA A 231 -0.04 19.32 2.98
N LEU A 232 0.54 19.57 4.17
CA LEU A 232 -0.20 20.16 5.29
C LEU A 232 -0.77 21.54 4.96
N GLU A 233 -0.01 22.42 4.28
CA GLU A 233 -0.50 23.73 3.83
C GLU A 233 -1.74 23.60 2.91
N TYR A 234 -1.70 22.67 1.97
CA TYR A 234 -2.81 22.44 1.05
C TYR A 234 -4.02 21.77 1.71
N PHE A 235 -3.81 20.83 2.63
CA PHE A 235 -4.93 20.27 3.39
C PHE A 235 -5.58 21.30 4.32
N ASP A 236 -4.80 22.19 4.92
CA ASP A 236 -5.34 23.33 5.69
C ASP A 236 -6.12 24.30 4.80
N GLU A 237 -5.67 24.53 3.55
CA GLU A 237 -6.41 25.29 2.55
C GLU A 237 -7.75 24.61 2.21
N ALA A 238 -7.72 23.29 1.94
CA ALA A 238 -8.92 22.51 1.67
C ALA A 238 -9.95 22.60 2.83
N ASN A 239 -9.49 22.44 4.08
CA ASN A 239 -10.34 22.54 5.28
C ASN A 239 -10.87 23.96 5.54
N ARG A 240 -10.16 25.00 5.07
CA ARG A 240 -10.67 26.39 5.13
C ARG A 240 -11.74 26.65 4.10
N CYS A 241 -11.61 26.05 2.89
CA CYS A 241 -12.61 26.16 1.83
C CYS A 241 -13.88 25.34 2.13
N ASP A 242 -13.71 24.17 2.78
CA ASP A 242 -14.81 23.30 3.20
C ASP A 242 -14.45 22.61 4.51
N SER A 243 -15.01 23.10 5.62
CA SER A 243 -14.75 22.60 6.99
C SER A 243 -15.33 21.20 7.26
N ASP A 244 -16.17 20.69 6.37
CA ASP A 244 -16.80 19.38 6.49
C ASP A 244 -16.19 18.35 5.51
N TYR A 245 -15.08 18.71 4.87
CA TYR A 245 -14.38 17.83 3.92
C TYR A 245 -13.46 16.84 4.66
N ALA A 246 -14.04 15.72 5.13
CA ALA A 246 -13.37 14.70 5.93
C ALA A 246 -12.04 14.16 5.34
N PRO A 247 -11.91 13.88 3.99
CA PRO A 247 -10.66 13.40 3.43
C PRO A 247 -9.47 14.35 3.58
N ALA A 248 -9.70 15.65 3.62
CA ALA A 248 -8.61 16.60 3.82
C ALA A 248 -8.03 16.51 5.23
N TYR A 249 -8.87 16.29 6.24
CA TYR A 249 -8.41 16.00 7.60
C TYR A 249 -7.65 14.67 7.69
N ALA A 250 -8.14 13.61 7.03
CA ALA A 250 -7.46 12.32 6.98
C ALA A 250 -6.11 12.43 6.26
N GLY A 251 -6.04 13.17 5.16
CA GLY A 251 -4.80 13.45 4.43
C GLY A 251 -3.77 14.22 5.28
N ALA A 252 -4.22 15.23 6.04
CA ALA A 252 -3.37 15.96 6.98
C ALA A 252 -2.88 15.05 8.12
N ALA A 253 -3.75 14.18 8.65
CA ALA A 253 -3.37 13.17 9.65
C ALA A 253 -2.28 12.25 9.11
N PHE A 254 -2.40 11.78 7.85
CA PHE A 254 -1.37 10.97 7.20
C PHE A 254 -0.03 11.73 7.06
N ALA A 255 -0.04 13.00 6.66
CA ALA A 255 1.18 13.79 6.56
C ALA A 255 1.88 13.95 7.93
N TRP A 256 1.12 14.08 9.04
CA TRP A 256 1.67 14.07 10.39
C TRP A 256 2.21 12.69 10.80
N SER A 257 1.55 11.59 10.41
CA SER A 257 2.03 10.23 10.68
C SER A 257 3.39 9.97 10.02
N ALA A 258 3.57 10.45 8.77
CA ALA A 258 4.84 10.37 8.08
C ALA A 258 5.96 11.13 8.82
N ARG A 259 5.68 12.35 9.32
CA ARG A 259 6.65 13.13 10.12
C ARG A 259 7.02 12.42 11.42
N TRP A 260 6.06 11.75 12.06
CA TRP A 260 6.31 10.92 13.23
C TRP A 260 7.17 9.71 12.88
N TYR A 261 6.82 8.98 11.82
CA TYR A 261 7.53 7.78 11.39
C TYR A 261 9.01 8.03 11.08
N TYR A 262 9.32 9.17 10.45
CA TYR A 262 10.70 9.57 10.14
C TYR A 262 11.39 10.32 11.29
N ALA A 263 10.82 10.33 12.48
CA ALA A 263 11.38 10.96 13.68
C ALA A 263 11.84 12.42 13.46
N LEU A 264 11.02 13.21 12.76
CA LEU A 264 11.37 14.60 12.47
C LEU A 264 11.23 15.52 13.68
N GLN A 265 10.39 15.15 14.65
CA GLN A 265 10.11 15.88 15.89
C GLN A 265 9.74 14.87 16.98
N PRO A 266 9.82 15.26 18.28
CA PRO A 266 9.36 14.41 19.37
C PRO A 266 7.90 13.97 19.20
N PRO A 267 7.53 12.73 19.56
CA PRO A 267 6.14 12.25 19.49
C PRO A 267 5.16 13.15 20.23
N ASN A 268 5.56 13.70 21.39
CA ASN A 268 4.72 14.61 22.19
C ASN A 268 4.33 15.90 21.44
N ASP A 269 5.10 16.35 20.45
CA ASP A 269 4.82 17.55 19.65
C ASP A 269 3.93 17.23 18.42
N ILE A 270 4.02 16.00 17.92
CA ILE A 270 3.33 15.55 16.70
C ILE A 270 1.96 14.96 17.02
N VAL A 271 1.91 14.01 17.94
CA VAL A 271 0.73 13.14 18.12
C VAL A 271 -0.53 13.89 18.53
N PRO A 272 -0.51 14.94 19.37
CA PRO A 272 -1.73 15.69 19.68
C PRO A 272 -2.41 16.29 18.43
N LYS A 273 -1.62 16.84 17.50
CA LYS A 273 -2.12 17.41 16.23
C LYS A 273 -2.64 16.30 15.30
N TRP A 274 -1.87 15.24 15.18
CA TRP A 274 -2.25 14.08 14.38
C TRP A 274 -3.56 13.46 14.87
N LYS A 275 -3.69 13.24 16.18
CA LYS A 275 -4.91 12.69 16.81
C LYS A 275 -6.13 13.58 16.61
N ALA A 276 -5.97 14.89 16.76
CA ALA A 276 -7.07 15.85 16.55
C ALA A 276 -7.61 15.78 15.11
N LEU A 277 -6.70 15.70 14.12
CA LEU A 277 -7.09 15.60 12.71
C LEU A 277 -7.77 14.28 12.39
N ALA A 278 -7.22 13.14 12.88
CA ALA A 278 -7.83 11.84 12.69
C ALA A 278 -9.23 11.74 13.32
N ASN A 279 -9.41 12.27 14.53
CA ASN A 279 -10.71 12.33 15.19
C ASN A 279 -11.70 13.21 14.41
N ARG A 280 -11.25 14.40 13.95
CA ARG A 280 -12.12 15.30 13.18
C ARG A 280 -12.57 14.65 11.87
N ALA A 281 -11.67 13.93 11.19
CA ALA A 281 -12.04 13.16 10.00
C ALA A 281 -13.14 12.12 10.29
N LEU A 282 -13.05 11.41 11.42
CA LEU A 282 -14.04 10.39 11.82
C LEU A 282 -15.35 10.99 12.36
N GLU A 283 -15.32 12.18 12.95
CA GLU A 283 -16.55 12.91 13.32
C GLU A 283 -17.37 13.27 12.07
N LEU A 284 -16.70 13.63 10.98
CA LEU A 284 -17.32 14.00 9.71
C LEU A 284 -17.72 12.77 8.87
N ASP A 285 -16.87 11.77 8.82
CA ASP A 285 -17.10 10.51 8.12
C ASP A 285 -16.52 9.33 8.91
N GLY A 286 -17.39 8.64 9.64
CA GLY A 286 -17.03 7.52 10.52
C GLY A 286 -16.54 6.26 9.80
N ASP A 287 -16.56 6.24 8.45
CA ASP A 287 -16.17 5.09 7.65
C ASP A 287 -14.80 5.27 6.94
N LEU A 288 -14.07 6.36 7.24
CA LEU A 288 -12.76 6.62 6.65
C LEU A 288 -11.69 5.65 7.17
N SER A 289 -11.29 4.72 6.32
CA SER A 289 -10.26 3.69 6.60
C SER A 289 -8.93 4.30 7.04
N GLU A 290 -8.45 5.35 6.36
CA GLU A 290 -7.18 6.03 6.65
C GLU A 290 -7.19 6.70 8.04
N ALA A 291 -8.32 7.24 8.45
CA ALA A 291 -8.46 7.87 9.75
C ALA A 291 -8.48 6.82 10.88
N HIS A 292 -9.16 5.69 10.68
CA HIS A 292 -9.09 4.54 11.60
C HIS A 292 -7.68 3.97 11.70
N ALA A 293 -6.95 3.81 10.57
CA ALA A 293 -5.56 3.37 10.58
C ALA A 293 -4.66 4.34 11.34
N SER A 294 -4.86 5.65 11.17
CA SER A 294 -4.16 6.70 11.93
C SER A 294 -4.39 6.57 13.43
N LEU A 295 -5.63 6.38 13.88
CA LEU A 295 -5.92 6.16 15.29
C LEU A 295 -5.29 4.87 15.82
N GLY A 296 -5.35 3.79 15.05
CA GLY A 296 -4.70 2.53 15.40
C GLY A 296 -3.20 2.71 15.65
N ASN A 297 -2.52 3.49 14.82
CA ASN A 297 -1.11 3.83 15.00
C ASN A 297 -0.84 4.62 16.28
N ILE A 298 -1.64 5.65 16.55
CA ILE A 298 -1.51 6.48 17.75
C ILE A 298 -1.72 5.61 18.99
N GLN A 299 -2.77 4.79 19.00
CA GLN A 299 -3.12 3.92 20.13
C GLN A 299 -2.04 2.87 20.38
N LEU A 300 -1.47 2.28 19.32
CA LEU A 300 -0.40 1.30 19.44
C LEU A 300 0.92 1.91 19.91
N PHE A 301 1.42 2.92 19.19
CA PHE A 301 2.81 3.38 19.31
C PHE A 301 3.01 4.55 20.28
N TYR A 302 1.94 5.26 20.63
CA TYR A 302 2.04 6.41 21.54
C TYR A 302 1.24 6.23 22.84
N GLU A 303 -0.01 5.73 22.73
CA GLU A 303 -0.87 5.51 23.90
C GLU A 303 -0.61 4.17 24.57
N TRP A 304 -0.02 3.22 23.79
CA TRP A 304 0.24 1.84 24.16
C TRP A 304 -1.03 1.04 24.52
N ASP A 305 -2.20 1.49 24.04
CA ASP A 305 -3.46 0.80 24.17
C ASP A 305 -3.67 -0.18 23.00
N TRP A 306 -3.13 -1.39 23.16
CA TRP A 306 -3.27 -2.43 22.16
C TRP A 306 -4.73 -2.76 21.82
N ARG A 307 -5.62 -2.81 22.83
CA ARG A 307 -7.03 -3.18 22.60
C ARG A 307 -7.77 -2.16 21.75
N ALA A 308 -7.53 -0.89 21.98
CA ALA A 308 -8.06 0.18 21.13
C ALA A 308 -7.43 0.12 19.72
N ALA A 309 -6.10 -0.05 19.63
CA ALA A 309 -5.39 -0.15 18.36
C ALA A 309 -5.93 -1.30 17.49
N GLU A 310 -6.11 -2.48 18.06
CA GLU A 310 -6.64 -3.65 17.34
C GLU A 310 -8.04 -3.36 16.76
N ARG A 311 -8.94 -2.78 17.56
CA ARG A 311 -10.28 -2.38 17.06
C ARG A 311 -10.19 -1.38 15.92
N SER A 312 -9.31 -0.39 16.04
CA SER A 312 -9.15 0.64 15.02
C SER A 312 -8.58 0.07 13.71
N PHE A 313 -7.58 -0.82 13.77
CA PHE A 313 -7.04 -1.48 12.59
C PHE A 313 -8.05 -2.42 11.94
N GLN A 314 -8.79 -3.20 12.72
CA GLN A 314 -9.86 -4.06 12.21
C GLN A 314 -10.93 -3.23 11.50
N LYS A 315 -11.34 -2.09 12.08
CA LYS A 315 -12.30 -1.18 11.46
C LYS A 315 -11.75 -0.58 10.17
N ALA A 316 -10.48 -0.17 10.14
CA ALA A 316 -9.83 0.32 8.92
C ALA A 316 -9.87 -0.72 7.79
N ILE A 317 -9.55 -1.99 8.10
CA ILE A 317 -9.55 -3.09 7.12
C ILE A 317 -10.98 -3.47 6.70
N GLU A 318 -11.96 -3.39 7.61
CA GLU A 318 -13.38 -3.61 7.30
C GLU A 318 -13.88 -2.56 6.28
N GLN A 319 -13.55 -1.29 6.48
CA GLN A 319 -13.98 -0.20 5.59
C GLN A 319 -13.23 -0.21 4.25
N ASN A 320 -11.95 -0.61 4.23
CA ASN A 320 -11.18 -0.76 3.00
C ASN A 320 -10.25 -1.97 3.10
N GLN A 321 -10.65 -3.08 2.49
CA GLN A 321 -9.86 -4.31 2.46
C GLN A 321 -8.55 -4.16 1.66
N ASN A 322 -8.43 -3.13 0.83
CA ASN A 322 -7.25 -2.81 0.03
C ASN A 322 -6.30 -1.80 0.73
N ASN A 323 -6.54 -1.43 1.99
CA ASN A 323 -5.65 -0.57 2.74
C ASN A 323 -4.39 -1.34 3.20
N ALA A 324 -3.31 -1.26 2.39
CA ALA A 324 -2.03 -1.91 2.67
C ALA A 324 -1.39 -1.37 3.96
N ASP A 325 -1.51 -0.05 4.22
CA ASP A 325 -0.94 0.59 5.40
C ASP A 325 -1.59 0.07 6.69
N ALA A 326 -2.93 0.01 6.75
CA ALA A 326 -3.63 -0.55 7.90
C ALA A 326 -3.19 -1.99 8.20
N ARG A 327 -2.92 -2.79 7.16
CA ARG A 327 -2.53 -4.19 7.30
C ARG A 327 -1.13 -4.36 7.87
N TRP A 328 -0.13 -3.67 7.34
CA TRP A 328 1.22 -3.85 7.87
C TRP A 328 1.36 -3.25 9.28
N PHE A 329 0.69 -2.12 9.59
CA PHE A 329 0.64 -1.59 10.95
C PHE A 329 -0.05 -2.56 11.91
N TYR A 330 -1.16 -3.15 11.51
CA TYR A 330 -1.83 -4.19 12.31
C TYR A 330 -0.91 -5.39 12.51
N GLY A 331 -0.20 -5.83 11.46
CA GLY A 331 0.83 -6.87 11.56
C GLY A 331 1.91 -6.56 12.59
N MET A 332 2.40 -5.32 12.62
CA MET A 332 3.36 -4.86 13.64
C MET A 332 2.78 -4.95 15.05
N GLY A 333 1.53 -4.52 15.23
CA GLY A 333 0.83 -4.65 16.50
C GLY A 333 0.67 -6.11 16.96
N LEU A 334 0.23 -6.99 16.05
CA LEU A 334 0.13 -8.43 16.32
C LEU A 334 1.48 -9.03 16.71
N ALA A 335 2.56 -8.67 15.99
CA ALA A 335 3.91 -9.13 16.29
C ALA A 335 4.40 -8.65 17.67
N SER A 336 4.06 -7.42 18.08
CA SER A 336 4.38 -6.91 19.42
C SER A 336 3.72 -7.71 20.54
N ARG A 337 2.62 -8.41 20.24
CA ARG A 337 1.86 -9.26 21.17
C ARG A 337 2.17 -10.76 21.02
N GLY A 338 3.15 -11.13 20.19
CA GLY A 338 3.53 -12.52 19.96
C GLY A 338 2.60 -13.32 19.05
N ARG A 339 1.62 -12.66 18.37
CA ARG A 339 0.69 -13.29 17.41
C ARG A 339 1.33 -13.34 16.03
N TYR A 340 2.43 -14.09 15.90
CA TYR A 340 3.33 -14.00 14.74
C TYR A 340 2.72 -14.51 13.43
N ASP A 341 1.96 -15.61 13.46
CA ASP A 341 1.35 -16.16 12.24
C ASP A 341 0.33 -15.18 11.65
N GLU A 342 -0.47 -14.54 12.51
CA GLU A 342 -1.42 -13.53 12.10
C GLU A 342 -0.69 -12.26 11.60
N ALA A 343 0.40 -11.86 12.27
CA ALA A 343 1.24 -10.74 11.84
C ALA A 343 1.81 -10.96 10.44
N ILE A 344 2.36 -12.15 10.18
CA ILE A 344 2.90 -12.55 8.88
C ILE A 344 1.79 -12.56 7.82
N SER A 345 0.62 -13.09 8.13
CA SER A 345 -0.54 -13.09 7.22
C SER A 345 -0.95 -11.67 6.82
N GLN A 346 -1.03 -10.73 7.77
CA GLN A 346 -1.34 -9.33 7.47
C GLN A 346 -0.23 -8.67 6.65
N GLY A 347 1.03 -8.95 6.97
CA GLY A 347 2.19 -8.46 6.19
C GLY A 347 2.19 -8.98 4.75
N GLN A 348 1.94 -10.27 4.54
CA GLN A 348 1.83 -10.87 3.21
C GLN A 348 0.70 -10.22 2.40
N ARG A 349 -0.45 -9.98 3.04
CA ARG A 349 -1.57 -9.31 2.38
C ARG A 349 -1.24 -7.85 2.03
N ALA A 350 -0.47 -7.14 2.85
CA ALA A 350 0.03 -5.81 2.52
C ALA A 350 0.95 -5.84 1.27
N LEU A 351 1.85 -6.82 1.17
CA LEU A 351 2.72 -7.02 0.00
C LEU A 351 1.95 -7.37 -1.28
N GLU A 352 0.86 -8.14 -1.17
CA GLU A 352 0.00 -8.43 -2.32
C GLU A 352 -0.70 -7.18 -2.86
N LEU A 353 -0.98 -6.21 -2.00
CA LEU A 353 -1.63 -4.94 -2.35
C LEU A 353 -0.64 -3.89 -2.83
N ASP A 354 0.55 -3.84 -2.23
CA ASP A 354 1.59 -2.84 -2.54
C ASP A 354 3.00 -3.46 -2.68
N PRO A 355 3.20 -4.33 -3.70
CA PRO A 355 4.42 -5.13 -3.85
C PRO A 355 5.69 -4.31 -4.11
N LEU A 356 5.55 -3.12 -4.71
CA LEU A 356 6.68 -2.25 -5.07
C LEU A 356 6.93 -1.12 -4.08
N SER A 357 6.18 -1.04 -2.97
CA SER A 357 6.42 -0.04 -1.93
C SER A 357 7.68 -0.37 -1.13
N PRO A 358 8.71 0.49 -1.14
CA PRO A 358 9.90 0.27 -0.32
C PRO A 358 9.55 0.19 1.17
N LEU A 359 8.59 1.01 1.62
CA LEU A 359 8.16 1.03 3.02
C LEU A 359 7.49 -0.28 3.42
N VAL A 360 6.47 -0.74 2.68
CA VAL A 360 5.75 -1.99 2.97
C VAL A 360 6.73 -3.17 2.98
N ASN A 361 7.62 -3.23 1.99
CA ASN A 361 8.61 -4.30 1.91
C ASN A 361 9.53 -4.33 3.14
N VAL A 362 10.07 -3.19 3.57
CA VAL A 362 10.93 -3.13 4.77
C VAL A 362 10.15 -3.49 6.03
N GLN A 363 8.90 -3.03 6.18
CA GLN A 363 8.08 -3.32 7.36
C GLN A 363 7.69 -4.80 7.46
N VAL A 364 7.41 -5.44 6.33
CA VAL A 364 7.14 -6.89 6.32
C VAL A 364 8.40 -7.68 6.65
N GLY A 365 9.56 -7.26 6.17
CA GLY A 365 10.85 -7.82 6.60
C GLY A 365 11.05 -7.68 8.12
N TRP A 366 10.63 -6.55 8.70
CA TRP A 366 10.66 -6.34 10.15
C TRP A 366 9.67 -7.24 10.90
N ILE A 367 8.47 -7.51 10.35
CA ILE A 367 7.54 -8.49 10.92
C ILE A 367 8.17 -9.89 10.95
N PHE A 368 8.84 -10.33 9.89
CA PHE A 368 9.60 -11.60 9.90
C PHE A 368 10.68 -11.60 10.98
N TRP A 369 11.40 -10.49 11.13
CA TRP A 369 12.42 -10.34 12.17
C TRP A 369 11.82 -10.47 13.58
N LEU A 370 10.70 -9.78 13.86
CA LEU A 370 9.97 -9.89 15.12
C LEU A 370 9.46 -11.32 15.38
N ALA A 371 9.12 -12.06 14.33
CA ALA A 371 8.70 -13.46 14.38
C ALA A 371 9.85 -14.47 14.51
N ASP A 372 11.11 -14.01 14.64
CA ASP A 372 12.32 -14.86 14.70
C ASP A 372 12.58 -15.71 13.44
N ARG A 373 12.13 -15.23 12.28
CA ARG A 373 12.22 -15.89 10.98
C ARG A 373 13.39 -15.33 10.17
N MET A 374 14.62 -15.42 10.70
CA MET A 374 15.80 -14.72 10.15
C MET A 374 16.15 -15.14 8.72
N ASP A 375 15.95 -16.40 8.34
CA ASP A 375 16.17 -16.84 6.95
C ASP A 375 15.15 -16.21 5.99
N ASP A 376 13.90 -16.05 6.43
CA ASP A 376 12.89 -15.34 5.64
C ASP A 376 13.19 -13.84 5.54
N VAL A 377 13.75 -13.20 6.59
CA VAL A 377 14.23 -11.82 6.53
C VAL A 377 15.28 -11.67 5.42
N ILE A 378 16.30 -12.56 5.41
CA ILE A 378 17.38 -12.50 4.42
C ILE A 378 16.84 -12.77 3.01
N ALA A 379 15.98 -13.79 2.84
CA ALA A 379 15.38 -14.12 1.56
C ALA A 379 14.50 -12.98 1.04
N HIS A 380 13.71 -12.35 1.91
CA HIS A 380 12.86 -11.21 1.57
C HIS A 380 13.69 -9.96 1.23
N ALA A 381 14.70 -9.65 2.03
CA ALA A 381 15.58 -8.51 1.77
C ALA A 381 16.34 -8.65 0.44
N LYS A 382 16.74 -9.87 0.04
CA LYS A 382 17.33 -10.11 -1.29
C LYS A 382 16.35 -9.79 -2.41
N LYS A 383 15.05 -10.13 -2.27
CA LYS A 383 14.02 -9.74 -3.24
C LYS A 383 13.85 -8.22 -3.33
N ILE A 384 13.98 -7.50 -2.19
CA ILE A 384 14.00 -6.03 -2.23
C ILE A 384 15.20 -5.53 -3.03
N LEU A 385 16.39 -6.12 -2.85
CA LEU A 385 17.61 -5.74 -3.60
C LEU A 385 17.54 -6.08 -5.09
N ASP A 386 16.80 -7.11 -5.48
CA ASP A 386 16.52 -7.39 -6.90
C ASP A 386 15.69 -6.28 -7.56
N LEU A 387 14.80 -5.63 -6.81
CA LEU A 387 13.98 -4.51 -7.27
C LEU A 387 14.71 -3.16 -7.13
N GLU A 388 15.43 -2.96 -6.04
CA GLU A 388 16.13 -1.74 -5.67
C GLU A 388 17.52 -2.07 -5.09
N PRO A 389 18.56 -2.19 -5.93
CA PRO A 389 19.90 -2.62 -5.49
C PRO A 389 20.54 -1.71 -4.44
N ASN A 390 20.09 -0.45 -4.33
CA ASN A 390 20.58 0.54 -3.37
C ASN A 390 19.62 0.76 -2.19
N SER A 391 18.75 -0.20 -1.88
CA SER A 391 17.84 -0.09 -0.73
C SER A 391 18.60 -0.16 0.59
N PHE A 392 18.73 0.97 1.28
CA PHE A 392 19.32 0.99 2.62
C PHE A 392 18.51 0.13 3.62
N GLY A 393 17.18 0.09 3.47
CA GLY A 393 16.29 -0.69 4.32
C GLY A 393 16.53 -2.19 4.20
N ALA A 394 16.80 -2.69 2.98
CA ALA A 394 17.14 -4.10 2.77
C ALA A 394 18.46 -4.48 3.45
N TYR A 395 19.50 -3.66 3.31
CA TYR A 395 20.77 -3.89 4.01
C TYR A 395 20.64 -3.79 5.53
N TRP A 396 19.79 -2.90 6.04
CA TRP A 396 19.45 -2.83 7.46
C TRP A 396 18.80 -4.11 7.98
N LEU A 397 17.83 -4.67 7.25
CA LEU A 397 17.19 -5.95 7.57
C LEU A 397 18.21 -7.10 7.58
N ILE A 398 19.05 -7.19 6.54
CA ILE A 398 20.11 -8.21 6.45
C ILE A 398 21.07 -8.11 7.63
N GLY A 399 21.52 -6.88 7.98
CA GLY A 399 22.37 -6.66 9.13
C GLY A 399 21.74 -7.13 10.43
N GLY A 400 20.44 -6.84 10.64
CA GLY A 400 19.68 -7.32 11.80
C GLY A 400 19.58 -8.84 11.87
N ALA A 401 19.33 -9.47 10.73
CA ALA A 401 19.24 -10.93 10.66
C ALA A 401 20.58 -11.62 10.90
N TYR A 402 21.68 -11.11 10.32
CA TYR A 402 23.01 -11.64 10.57
C TYR A 402 23.44 -11.45 12.03
N LEU A 403 23.15 -10.29 12.63
CA LEU A 403 23.44 -10.07 14.05
C LEU A 403 22.70 -11.09 14.94
N ALA A 404 21.41 -11.34 14.66
CA ALA A 404 20.62 -12.34 15.38
C ALA A 404 21.14 -13.79 15.17
N LYS A 405 21.75 -14.07 14.01
CA LYS A 405 22.41 -15.35 13.69
C LYS A 405 23.85 -15.44 14.19
N GLN A 406 24.35 -14.47 14.95
CA GLN A 406 25.74 -14.37 15.46
C GLN A 406 26.80 -14.22 14.36
N MET A 407 26.42 -13.80 13.19
CA MET A 407 27.31 -13.49 12.06
C MET A 407 27.69 -12.01 12.13
N ALA A 408 28.58 -11.67 13.04
CA ALA A 408 28.79 -10.30 13.45
C ALA A 408 29.51 -9.45 12.39
N ASP A 409 30.46 -10.03 11.66
CA ASP A 409 31.21 -9.29 10.64
C ASP A 409 30.31 -8.99 9.43
N GLU A 410 29.48 -9.94 8.99
CA GLU A 410 28.48 -9.76 7.93
C GLU A 410 27.39 -8.76 8.35
N ALA A 411 27.02 -8.75 9.62
CA ALA A 411 26.07 -7.77 10.16
C ALA A 411 26.65 -6.35 10.07
N ILE A 412 27.90 -6.16 10.50
CA ILE A 412 28.60 -4.87 10.45
C ILE A 412 28.73 -4.39 9.00
N GLU A 413 29.18 -5.26 8.08
CA GLU A 413 29.30 -4.92 6.66
C GLU A 413 27.95 -4.46 6.08
N SER A 414 26.89 -5.19 6.38
CA SER A 414 25.53 -4.86 5.92
C SER A 414 25.06 -3.51 6.48
N TYR A 415 25.28 -3.24 7.76
CA TYR A 415 24.93 -1.96 8.36
C TYR A 415 25.78 -0.80 7.81
N GLN A 416 27.09 -1.01 7.59
CA GLN A 416 27.95 0.00 6.96
C GLN A 416 27.46 0.33 5.55
N LYS A 417 27.07 -0.69 4.77
CA LYS A 417 26.48 -0.50 3.45
C LYS A 417 25.17 0.29 3.54
N SER A 418 24.30 -0.05 4.48
CA SER A 418 23.06 0.68 4.72
C SER A 418 23.31 2.15 5.06
N VAL A 419 24.26 2.46 5.95
CA VAL A 419 24.66 3.83 6.29
C VAL A 419 25.18 4.57 5.06
N SER A 420 26.04 3.95 4.24
CA SER A 420 26.62 4.57 3.03
C SER A 420 25.56 4.92 1.97
N LEU A 421 24.41 4.24 1.99
CA LEU A 421 23.26 4.48 1.12
C LEU A 421 22.27 5.51 1.69
N GLY A 422 22.63 6.20 2.77
CA GLY A 422 21.77 7.21 3.38
C GLY A 422 20.84 6.67 4.47
N GLY A 423 21.18 5.52 5.05
CA GLY A 423 20.45 4.96 6.19
C GLY A 423 20.33 5.96 7.34
N SER A 424 19.14 5.98 7.96
CA SER A 424 18.77 6.92 9.03
C SER A 424 19.50 6.65 10.35
N ASN A 425 19.23 7.47 11.37
CA ASN A 425 19.80 7.32 12.72
C ASN A 425 19.57 5.94 13.33
N ILE A 426 18.46 5.29 13.01
CA ILE A 426 18.17 3.92 13.46
C ILE A 426 19.22 2.92 12.95
N VAL A 427 19.67 3.07 11.71
CA VAL A 427 20.74 2.22 11.12
C VAL A 427 22.07 2.51 11.78
N LEU A 428 22.38 3.81 11.98
CA LEU A 428 23.62 4.22 12.66
C LEU A 428 23.67 3.69 14.09
N SER A 429 22.54 3.74 14.81
CA SER A 429 22.44 3.19 16.17
C SER A 429 22.55 1.66 16.19
N ALA A 430 22.00 0.98 15.20
CA ALA A 430 22.15 -0.47 15.04
C ALA A 430 23.61 -0.86 14.77
N LEU A 431 24.33 -0.10 13.93
CA LEU A 431 25.78 -0.28 13.70
C LEU A 431 26.58 -0.05 14.97
N GLY A 432 26.31 1.03 15.72
CA GLY A 432 26.96 1.31 17.00
C GLY A 432 26.74 0.19 18.01
N ARG A 433 25.53 -0.35 18.09
CA ARG A 433 25.20 -1.52 18.91
C ARG A 433 25.98 -2.76 18.46
N ALA A 434 26.03 -3.04 17.16
CA ALA A 434 26.77 -4.19 16.63
C ALA A 434 28.26 -4.11 16.99
N TYR A 435 28.90 -2.94 16.85
CA TYR A 435 30.27 -2.73 17.28
C TYR A 435 30.46 -3.01 18.77
N GLY A 436 29.55 -2.53 19.63
CA GLY A 436 29.62 -2.78 21.07
C GLY A 436 29.58 -4.28 21.40
N ILE A 437 28.64 -5.01 20.78
CA ILE A 437 28.45 -6.44 20.96
C ILE A 437 29.73 -7.24 20.63
N VAL A 438 30.42 -6.90 19.54
CA VAL A 438 31.64 -7.61 19.12
C VAL A 438 32.92 -7.09 19.80
N GLY A 439 32.78 -6.19 20.78
CA GLY A 439 33.93 -5.66 21.54
C GLY A 439 34.72 -4.55 20.84
N LYS A 440 34.26 -4.04 19.68
CA LYS A 440 34.85 -2.87 18.99
C LYS A 440 34.40 -1.57 19.68
N LYS A 441 34.78 -1.41 20.96
CA LYS A 441 34.28 -0.34 21.84
C LYS A 441 34.55 1.06 21.31
N ASP A 442 35.73 1.31 20.74
CA ASP A 442 36.09 2.62 20.23
C ASP A 442 35.24 3.03 19.05
N ASP A 443 34.88 2.08 18.17
CA ASP A 443 33.96 2.31 17.05
C ASP A 443 32.54 2.61 17.54
N ALA A 444 32.06 1.84 18.53
CA ALA A 444 30.75 2.07 19.14
C ALA A 444 30.67 3.44 19.82
N LEU A 445 31.72 3.85 20.57
CA LEU A 445 31.78 5.15 21.22
C LEU A 445 31.88 6.30 20.21
N ARG A 446 32.56 6.12 19.08
CA ARG A 446 32.60 7.10 17.98
C ARG A 446 31.21 7.33 17.40
N ILE A 447 30.45 6.24 17.11
CA ILE A 447 29.06 6.34 16.66
C ILE A 447 28.21 7.04 17.73
N LEU A 448 28.34 6.66 18.99
CA LEU A 448 27.61 7.30 20.09
C LEU A 448 27.86 8.80 20.15
N ALA A 449 29.11 9.23 20.08
CA ALA A 449 29.46 10.63 20.07
C ALA A 449 28.84 11.37 18.88
N GLN A 450 28.88 10.77 17.70
CA GLN A 450 28.23 11.33 16.51
C GLN A 450 26.70 11.49 16.70
N VAL A 451 26.03 10.48 17.22
CA VAL A 451 24.57 10.50 17.46
C VAL A 451 24.20 11.56 18.50
N LEU A 452 24.97 11.65 19.60
CA LEU A 452 24.77 12.66 20.65
C LEU A 452 25.00 14.09 20.13
N GLU A 453 25.99 14.30 19.26
CA GLU A 453 26.25 15.62 18.67
C GLU A 453 25.09 16.04 17.75
N VAL A 454 24.63 15.13 16.89
CA VAL A 454 23.48 15.40 16.00
C VAL A 454 22.20 15.68 16.81
N ARG A 455 22.01 15.01 17.96
CA ARG A 455 20.85 15.23 18.83
C ARG A 455 20.75 16.65 19.38
N LYS A 456 21.84 17.40 19.45
CA LYS A 456 21.83 18.81 19.89
C LYS A 456 21.08 19.74 18.91
N SER A 457 21.04 19.38 17.64
CA SER A 457 20.45 20.21 16.57
C SER A 457 19.16 19.66 15.97
N ARG A 458 18.92 18.37 16.10
CA ARG A 458 17.70 17.72 15.60
C ARG A 458 17.26 16.58 16.52
N TYR A 459 15.99 16.26 16.49
CA TYR A 459 15.47 15.15 17.28
C TYR A 459 16.08 13.81 16.82
N ILE A 460 16.60 13.06 17.78
CA ILE A 460 16.98 11.65 17.66
C ILE A 460 16.30 10.92 18.82
N PRO A 461 15.56 9.84 18.58
CA PRO A 461 14.91 9.07 19.63
C PRO A 461 15.90 8.62 20.72
N ALA A 462 15.50 8.77 21.98
CA ALA A 462 16.32 8.31 23.11
C ALA A 462 16.56 6.80 23.07
N PHE A 463 15.62 6.04 22.49
CA PHE A 463 15.72 4.60 22.28
C PHE A 463 16.91 4.20 21.38
N ASP A 464 17.22 5.00 20.36
CA ASP A 464 18.37 4.78 19.49
C ASP A 464 19.71 4.85 20.26
N ILE A 465 19.79 5.76 21.25
CA ILE A 465 20.97 5.90 22.10
C ILE A 465 21.03 4.76 23.11
N ALA A 466 19.88 4.37 23.69
CA ALA A 466 19.79 3.22 24.58
C ALA A 466 20.34 1.95 23.93
N ARG A 467 20.04 1.73 22.63
CA ARG A 467 20.56 0.59 21.85
C ARG A 467 22.08 0.54 21.80
N ILE A 468 22.76 1.67 21.66
CA ILE A 468 24.23 1.71 21.60
C ILE A 468 24.82 1.36 22.98
N TYR A 469 24.28 1.92 24.07
CA TYR A 469 24.71 1.59 25.43
C TYR A 469 24.43 0.11 25.77
N LEU A 470 23.31 -0.44 25.29
CA LEU A 470 22.99 -1.86 25.38
C LEU A 470 24.08 -2.72 24.72
N GLY A 471 24.53 -2.35 23.52
CA GLY A 471 25.63 -3.04 22.84
C GLY A 471 26.95 -2.95 23.59
N LEU A 472 27.22 -1.81 24.21
CA LEU A 472 28.44 -1.58 25.04
C LEU A 472 28.38 -2.32 26.38
N GLY A 473 27.22 -2.90 26.79
CA GLY A 473 27.02 -3.53 28.08
C GLY A 473 26.98 -2.56 29.25
N ASP A 474 26.70 -1.26 28.98
CA ASP A 474 26.53 -0.23 30.02
C ASP A 474 25.09 -0.22 30.51
N VAL A 475 24.81 -1.01 31.53
CA VAL A 475 23.47 -1.25 32.07
C VAL A 475 22.83 0.05 32.57
N GLU A 476 23.57 0.85 33.33
CA GLU A 476 23.02 2.06 33.94
C GLU A 476 22.60 3.10 32.90
N ARG A 477 23.46 3.37 31.93
CA ARG A 477 23.13 4.30 30.85
C ARG A 477 22.06 3.75 29.93
N THR A 478 21.99 2.44 29.73
CA THR A 478 20.88 1.83 28.97
C THR A 478 19.55 2.17 29.61
N PHE A 479 19.39 1.96 30.92
CA PHE A 479 18.12 2.28 31.62
C PHE A 479 17.88 3.79 31.71
N GLU A 480 18.90 4.61 31.90
CA GLU A 480 18.75 6.08 31.85
C GLU A 480 18.11 6.53 30.51
N TRP A 481 18.60 6.00 29.38
CA TRP A 481 18.10 6.36 28.07
C TRP A 481 16.76 5.68 27.72
N LEU A 482 16.47 4.50 28.27
CA LEU A 482 15.15 3.87 28.16
C LEU A 482 14.08 4.67 28.90
N GLU A 483 14.39 5.24 30.10
CA GLU A 483 13.45 6.15 30.80
C GLU A 483 13.19 7.42 29.97
N LYS A 484 14.22 8.02 29.38
CA LYS A 484 14.04 9.15 28.45
C LYS A 484 13.18 8.76 27.24
N ALA A 485 13.34 7.55 26.69
CA ALA A 485 12.52 7.06 25.60
C ALA A 485 11.04 6.89 26.04
N PHE A 486 10.80 6.48 27.28
CA PHE A 486 9.46 6.40 27.87
C PHE A 486 8.83 7.79 28.03
N GLU A 487 9.57 8.77 28.54
CA GLU A 487 9.14 10.16 28.66
C GLU A 487 8.81 10.80 27.29
N GLU A 488 9.62 10.47 26.27
CA GLU A 488 9.41 10.89 24.88
C GLU A 488 8.24 10.16 24.18
N ARG A 489 7.63 9.16 24.83
CA ARG A 489 6.61 8.30 24.22
C ARG A 489 7.12 7.63 22.93
N ASN A 490 8.35 7.10 22.96
CA ASN A 490 8.93 6.45 21.79
C ASN A 490 8.16 5.18 21.42
N GLY A 491 7.70 5.11 20.17
CA GLY A 491 6.85 4.01 19.68
C GLY A 491 7.53 2.64 19.64
N GLU A 492 8.86 2.59 19.58
CA GLU A 492 9.59 1.31 19.55
C GLU A 492 9.57 0.56 20.88
N LEU A 493 9.21 1.23 21.97
CA LEU A 493 9.07 0.58 23.28
C LEU A 493 8.03 -0.55 23.29
N VAL A 494 7.03 -0.55 22.40
CA VAL A 494 6.07 -1.66 22.28
C VAL A 494 6.74 -2.99 21.90
N PHE A 495 7.94 -2.93 21.32
CA PHE A 495 8.74 -4.10 20.97
C PHE A 495 9.80 -4.45 22.00
N LEU A 496 9.92 -3.71 23.10
CA LEU A 496 11.03 -3.84 24.05
C LEU A 496 11.16 -5.29 24.57
N GLU A 497 10.05 -5.93 24.93
CA GLU A 497 10.07 -7.33 25.36
C GLU A 497 10.65 -8.24 24.28
N ARG A 498 10.25 -8.03 23.04
CA ARG A 498 10.72 -8.84 21.92
C ARG A 498 12.18 -8.55 21.58
N LEU A 499 12.57 -7.29 21.56
CA LEU A 499 13.94 -6.84 21.31
C LEU A 499 14.92 -7.43 22.34
N THR A 500 14.48 -7.66 23.58
CA THR A 500 15.29 -8.27 24.62
C THR A 500 15.36 -9.81 24.54
N ARG A 501 14.44 -10.47 23.80
CA ARG A 501 14.39 -11.93 23.62
C ARG A 501 15.04 -12.43 22.35
N VAL A 502 14.95 -11.70 21.24
CA VAL A 502 15.41 -12.14 19.90
C VAL A 502 16.93 -12.16 19.77
N ASP A 503 17.62 -11.38 20.57
CA ASP A 503 19.08 -11.31 20.56
C ASP A 503 19.76 -12.51 21.25
N ARG A 504 19.24 -13.69 21.03
CA ARG A 504 19.66 -14.94 21.69
C ARG A 504 21.14 -15.29 21.53
N GLY A 505 21.84 -14.66 20.61
CA GLY A 505 23.20 -15.03 20.31
C GLY A 505 24.27 -14.06 20.76
N LEU A 506 24.00 -12.77 20.70
CA LEU A 506 24.94 -11.71 21.07
C LEU A 506 24.32 -10.84 22.16
N ALA A 507 23.80 -11.54 23.15
CA ALA A 507 23.37 -11.12 24.47
C ALA A 507 22.84 -9.67 24.57
N THR A 508 21.56 -9.58 24.74
CA THR A 508 21.13 -8.69 25.81
C THR A 508 21.86 -9.20 27.04
N ASP A 509 22.74 -8.38 27.58
CA ASP A 509 23.48 -8.69 28.78
C ASP A 509 22.51 -9.30 29.80
N LYS A 510 22.82 -10.49 30.34
CA LYS A 510 21.98 -11.19 31.32
C LYS A 510 21.56 -10.23 32.43
N ARG A 511 22.44 -9.28 32.81
CA ARG A 511 22.20 -8.23 33.79
C ARG A 511 21.02 -7.33 33.42
N ILE A 512 20.79 -7.02 32.12
CA ILE A 512 19.67 -6.21 31.67
C ILE A 512 18.38 -7.03 31.69
N ARG A 513 18.42 -8.29 31.22
CA ARG A 513 17.23 -9.16 31.20
C ARG A 513 16.69 -9.51 32.58
N GLU A 514 17.59 -9.64 33.57
CA GLU A 514 17.26 -9.98 34.94
C GLU A 514 17.05 -8.74 35.83
N ASP A 515 17.25 -7.54 35.30
CA ASP A 515 17.05 -6.28 36.02
C ASP A 515 15.57 -6.00 36.21
N SER A 516 15.18 -5.69 37.45
CA SER A 516 13.79 -5.39 37.81
C SER A 516 13.22 -4.18 37.09
N ARG A 517 14.08 -3.22 36.71
CA ARG A 517 13.70 -2.01 35.95
C ARG A 517 13.12 -2.36 34.59
N LEU A 518 13.64 -3.42 33.92
CA LEU A 518 13.08 -3.89 32.66
C LEU A 518 11.65 -4.40 32.85
N SER A 519 11.43 -5.22 33.89
CA SER A 519 10.09 -5.76 34.18
C SER A 519 9.09 -4.66 34.55
N GLU A 520 9.54 -3.62 35.25
CA GLU A 520 8.72 -2.47 35.60
C GLU A 520 8.37 -1.64 34.34
N MET A 521 9.34 -1.36 33.47
CA MET A 521 9.11 -0.64 32.22
C MET A 521 8.15 -1.40 31.29
N LEU A 522 8.31 -2.72 31.16
CA LEU A 522 7.42 -3.56 30.37
C LEU A 522 5.98 -3.50 30.90
N LYS A 523 5.76 -3.48 32.22
CA LYS A 523 4.41 -3.30 32.80
C LYS A 523 3.80 -1.96 32.41
N ARG A 524 4.60 -0.87 32.42
CA ARG A 524 4.15 0.49 32.08
C ARG A 524 3.80 0.64 30.59
N VAL A 525 4.43 -0.14 29.70
CA VAL A 525 4.22 -0.09 28.24
C VAL A 525 3.17 -1.09 27.78
N VAL A 526 3.13 -2.28 28.39
CA VAL A 526 2.26 -3.39 27.96
C VAL A 526 0.89 -3.37 28.62
N ASN A 527 0.81 -2.85 29.85
CA ASN A 527 -0.41 -2.69 30.65
C ASN A 527 -0.43 -1.26 31.24
N PRO A 528 -0.63 -0.23 30.41
CA PRO A 528 -0.66 1.16 30.90
C PRO A 528 -1.86 1.44 31.80
#